data_bcbd20efa7aa2d300e516e8a59e33147
#
_entry.id   bcbd20efa7aa2d300e516e8a59e33147
#
_cell.length_a   1.000
_cell.length_b   1.000
_cell.length_c   1.000
_cell.angle_alpha   90.00
_cell.angle_beta   90.00
_cell.angle_gamma   90.00
#
_symmetry.space_group_name_H-M   'P 1'
#
loop_
_entity.id
_entity.type
_entity.pdbx_description
1 polymer ?
#
loop_
_entity_poly.entity_id
_entity_poly.type
_entity_poly.pdbx_seq_one_letter_code
_entity_poly.pdbx_strand_id
1 'polypeptide(L)'
;RVLAGERDMRQVGAALDPCAAMQVMIELAPGQERQVVFRLGVGHGSEDARTHVTAFRGATATRIALEAVWEYWKRTLGAVQVETPDPTVNVLANGWLLYQTLACRLWARSGYYQSGGAFGFRDQLQDAMALVHAEPRLLRAQLLLCAGRQFREGDVQHWWHPPSGRGVRTHCSDDYLWLALATSRYVLSTGDTGVLD
;
A
#
# COMPACT_ATOMS: atom_id res chain seq x y z
N ARG A 1 33.81 -6.16 -4.08
CA ARG A 1 34.54 -5.27 -3.13
C ARG A 1 33.86 -5.19 -1.78
N VAL A 2 32.55 -4.96 -1.72
CA VAL A 2 31.78 -4.95 -0.47
C VAL A 2 31.94 -6.27 0.31
N LEU A 3 32.00 -7.39 -0.38
CA LEU A 3 32.19 -8.72 0.21
C LEU A 3 33.63 -8.97 0.71
N ALA A 4 34.59 -8.15 0.33
CA ALA A 4 36.01 -8.30 0.74
C ALA A 4 36.39 -7.53 2.01
N GLY A 5 35.41 -6.89 2.69
CA GLY A 5 35.65 -6.17 3.94
C GLY A 5 36.40 -4.84 3.82
N GLU A 6 36.64 -4.34 2.61
CA GLU A 6 37.18 -3.00 2.40
C GLU A 6 36.11 -1.94 2.74
N ARG A 7 36.52 -0.89 3.47
CA ARG A 7 35.67 0.26 3.74
C ARG A 7 35.25 0.89 2.42
N ASP A 8 33.96 0.88 2.17
CA ASP A 8 33.38 1.44 0.96
C ASP A 8 33.59 2.96 0.94
N MET A 9 34.07 3.47 -0.19
CA MET A 9 34.20 4.91 -0.39
C MET A 9 32.78 5.50 -0.56
N ARG A 10 32.40 6.39 0.33
CA ARG A 10 31.13 7.12 0.25
C ARG A 10 31.19 8.08 -0.94
N GLN A 11 30.75 7.59 -2.08
CA GLN A 11 30.52 8.44 -3.25
C GLN A 11 29.06 8.84 -3.28
N VAL A 12 28.82 10.13 -3.29
CA VAL A 12 27.47 10.72 -3.38
C VAL A 12 27.48 11.69 -4.55
N GLY A 13 26.56 11.53 -5.49
CA GLY A 13 26.50 12.42 -6.64
C GLY A 13 25.37 12.08 -7.59
N ALA A 14 25.06 13.02 -8.48
CA ALA A 14 24.13 12.79 -9.56
C ALA A 14 24.69 11.82 -10.59
N ALA A 15 23.80 11.06 -11.27
CA ALA A 15 24.14 10.07 -12.29
C ALA A 15 25.01 8.88 -11.81
N LEU A 16 24.98 8.60 -10.51
CA LEU A 16 25.53 7.37 -9.93
C LEU A 16 24.38 6.40 -9.66
N ASP A 17 24.68 5.09 -9.75
CA ASP A 17 23.73 4.06 -9.29
C ASP A 17 23.67 4.08 -7.76
N PRO A 18 22.58 4.58 -7.16
CA PRO A 18 22.51 4.74 -5.71
C PRO A 18 22.41 3.38 -5.03
N CYS A 19 23.30 3.11 -4.11
CA CYS A 19 23.18 1.95 -3.23
C CYS A 19 23.51 2.33 -1.78
N ALA A 20 22.93 1.59 -0.85
CA ALA A 20 23.28 1.65 0.56
C ALA A 20 23.74 0.27 1.02
N ALA A 21 24.92 0.19 1.63
CA ALA A 21 25.47 -1.05 2.16
C ALA A 21 25.75 -0.90 3.64
N MET A 22 25.37 -1.92 4.42
CA MET A 22 25.67 -2.01 5.84
C MET A 22 26.38 -3.36 6.10
N GLN A 23 27.48 -3.29 6.85
CA GLN A 23 28.23 -4.47 7.27
C GLN A 23 28.21 -4.57 8.79
N VAL A 24 27.85 -5.74 9.31
CA VAL A 24 27.88 -6.07 10.74
C VAL A 24 28.79 -7.27 10.93
N MET A 25 29.82 -7.10 11.75
CA MET A 25 30.69 -8.21 12.14
C MET A 25 29.99 -9.03 13.23
N ILE A 26 29.94 -10.33 13.04
CA ILE A 26 29.30 -11.27 13.96
C ILE A 26 30.31 -12.37 14.28
N GLU A 27 30.63 -12.52 15.57
CA GLU A 27 31.39 -13.64 16.07
C GLU A 27 30.44 -14.56 16.85
N LEU A 28 30.46 -15.85 16.50
CA LEU A 28 29.61 -16.87 17.09
C LEU A 28 30.48 -17.99 17.68
N ALA A 29 30.31 -18.27 18.96
CA ALA A 29 30.83 -19.49 19.57
C ALA A 29 29.94 -20.70 19.24
N PRO A 30 30.43 -21.93 19.36
CA PRO A 30 29.61 -23.14 19.12
C PRO A 30 28.33 -23.10 19.97
N GLY A 31 27.18 -23.31 19.31
CA GLY A 31 25.85 -23.28 19.93
C GLY A 31 25.29 -21.87 20.23
N GLN A 32 26.00 -20.80 19.90
CA GLN A 32 25.54 -19.44 20.11
C GLN A 32 24.73 -18.95 18.90
N GLU A 33 23.60 -18.27 19.19
CA GLU A 33 22.77 -17.58 18.19
C GLU A 33 22.83 -16.06 18.37
N ARG A 34 22.83 -15.33 17.27
CA ARG A 34 22.66 -13.88 17.25
C ARG A 34 21.67 -13.43 16.22
N GLN A 35 20.82 -12.50 16.59
CA GLN A 35 19.86 -11.86 15.68
C GLN A 35 20.33 -10.45 15.31
N VAL A 36 20.32 -10.17 14.02
CA VAL A 36 20.61 -8.84 13.47
C VAL A 36 19.40 -8.37 12.69
N VAL A 37 18.97 -7.14 12.96
CA VAL A 37 17.82 -6.53 12.32
C VAL A 37 18.28 -5.39 11.43
N PHE A 38 18.04 -5.51 10.13
CA PHE A 38 18.18 -4.43 9.17
C PHE A 38 16.80 -3.81 8.93
N ARG A 39 16.77 -2.48 8.85
CA ARG A 39 15.54 -1.73 8.61
C ARG A 39 15.73 -0.84 7.40
N LEU A 40 14.78 -0.90 6.49
CA LEU A 40 14.64 0.01 5.37
C LEU A 40 13.26 0.66 5.47
N GLY A 41 13.19 1.97 5.37
CA GLY A 41 11.94 2.70 5.47
C GLY A 41 12.04 4.09 4.88
N VAL A 42 10.88 4.72 4.74
CA VAL A 42 10.71 6.09 4.26
C VAL A 42 9.89 6.87 5.28
N GLY A 43 10.29 8.10 5.56
CA GLY A 43 9.54 9.06 6.36
C GLY A 43 9.23 10.31 5.55
N HIS A 44 8.18 11.03 5.94
CA HIS A 44 7.83 12.34 5.34
C HIS A 44 8.87 13.43 5.65
N GLY A 45 9.72 13.19 6.63
CA GLY A 45 10.82 14.06 7.03
C GLY A 45 11.72 13.39 8.05
N SER A 46 12.77 14.08 8.50
CA SER A 46 13.79 13.52 9.40
C SER A 46 13.23 13.08 10.76
N GLU A 47 12.25 13.80 11.29
CA GLU A 47 11.60 13.48 12.57
C GLU A 47 10.77 12.20 12.47
N ASP A 48 9.95 12.09 11.43
CA ASP A 48 9.16 10.91 11.14
C ASP A 48 10.05 9.68 10.91
N ALA A 49 11.12 9.83 10.12
CA ALA A 49 12.11 8.78 9.92
C ALA A 49 12.77 8.32 11.23
N ARG A 50 13.10 9.24 12.15
CA ARG A 50 13.64 8.91 13.48
C ARG A 50 12.63 8.14 14.32
N THR A 51 11.37 8.54 14.29
CA THR A 51 10.28 7.86 14.98
C THR A 51 10.17 6.41 14.53
N HIS A 52 10.16 6.16 13.22
CA HIS A 52 10.15 4.81 12.67
C HIS A 52 11.39 4.00 13.07
N VAL A 53 12.58 4.59 13.01
CA VAL A 53 13.81 3.93 13.45
C VAL A 53 13.75 3.54 14.92
N THR A 54 13.16 4.37 15.76
CA THR A 54 13.05 4.09 17.21
C THR A 54 11.99 3.03 17.49
N ALA A 55 10.82 3.13 16.86
CA ALA A 55 9.70 2.22 17.08
C ALA A 55 10.05 0.75 16.74
N PHE A 56 10.87 0.53 15.72
CA PHE A 56 11.27 -0.83 15.29
C PHE A 56 12.68 -1.22 15.75
N ARG A 57 13.14 -0.68 16.88
CA ARG A 57 14.50 -0.97 17.36
C ARG A 57 14.58 -2.27 18.15
N GLY A 58 15.49 -3.17 17.70
CA GLY A 58 15.79 -4.42 18.37
C GLY A 58 14.88 -5.59 17.97
N ALA A 59 15.29 -6.79 18.35
CA ALA A 59 14.63 -8.04 17.94
C ALA A 59 13.19 -8.14 18.45
N THR A 60 12.91 -7.72 19.67
CA THR A 60 11.57 -7.77 20.26
C THR A 60 10.58 -6.88 19.52
N ALA A 61 10.95 -5.62 19.25
CA ALA A 61 10.08 -4.70 18.51
C ALA A 61 9.82 -5.19 17.08
N THR A 62 10.82 -5.77 16.44
CA THR A 62 10.70 -6.35 15.10
C THR A 62 9.76 -7.57 15.10
N ARG A 63 9.84 -8.44 16.11
CA ARG A 63 8.95 -9.59 16.23
C ARG A 63 7.49 -9.15 16.44
N ILE A 64 7.26 -8.18 17.33
CA ILE A 64 5.93 -7.61 17.55
C ILE A 64 5.36 -7.01 16.24
N ALA A 65 6.19 -6.28 15.49
CA ALA A 65 5.77 -5.72 14.21
C ALA A 65 5.41 -6.82 13.18
N LEU A 66 6.19 -7.90 13.12
CA LEU A 66 5.91 -9.03 12.25
C LEU A 66 4.60 -9.73 12.65
N GLU A 67 4.39 -9.98 13.94
CA GLU A 67 3.15 -10.55 14.46
C GLU A 67 1.93 -9.68 14.10
N ALA A 68 2.05 -8.36 14.24
CA ALA A 68 0.99 -7.42 13.85
C ALA A 68 0.67 -7.49 12.34
N VAL A 69 1.67 -7.65 11.48
CA VAL A 69 1.48 -7.85 10.03
C VAL A 69 0.74 -9.16 9.74
N TRP A 70 1.13 -10.25 10.41
CA TRP A 70 0.45 -11.54 10.27
C TRP A 70 -1.02 -11.47 10.70
N GLU A 71 -1.31 -10.85 11.85
CA GLU A 71 -2.69 -10.68 12.33
C GLU A 71 -3.52 -9.77 11.42
N TYR A 72 -2.93 -8.71 10.89
CA TYR A 72 -3.58 -7.85 9.89
C TYR A 72 -4.02 -8.67 8.68
N TRP A 73 -3.09 -9.38 8.04
CA TRP A 73 -3.40 -10.16 6.85
C TRP A 73 -4.39 -11.30 7.13
N LYS A 74 -4.24 -12.01 8.24
CA LYS A 74 -5.17 -13.06 8.66
C LYS A 74 -6.60 -12.54 8.80
N ARG A 75 -6.77 -11.41 9.45
CA ARG A 75 -8.09 -10.77 9.60
C ARG A 75 -8.63 -10.29 8.27
N THR A 76 -7.83 -9.56 7.51
CA THR A 76 -8.26 -8.91 6.27
C THR A 76 -8.59 -9.95 5.19
N LEU A 77 -7.72 -10.92 4.96
CA LEU A 77 -7.95 -11.97 3.96
C LEU A 77 -8.99 -13.00 4.42
N GLY A 78 -9.21 -13.12 5.71
CA GLY A 78 -10.24 -13.98 6.29
C GLY A 78 -11.64 -13.36 6.35
N ALA A 79 -11.80 -12.08 5.97
CA ALA A 79 -13.08 -11.38 6.08
C ALA A 79 -14.17 -11.95 5.17
N VAL A 80 -13.79 -12.49 4.03
CA VAL A 80 -14.69 -13.17 3.08
C VAL A 80 -14.14 -14.55 2.81
N GLN A 81 -14.97 -15.57 3.02
CA GLN A 81 -14.60 -16.96 2.76
C GLN A 81 -15.71 -17.62 1.97
N VAL A 82 -15.32 -18.33 0.92
CA VAL A 82 -16.22 -19.12 0.07
C VAL A 82 -15.73 -20.56 0.01
N GLU A 83 -16.66 -21.49 -0.07
CA GLU A 83 -16.39 -22.89 -0.33
C GLU A 83 -17.18 -23.31 -1.54
N THR A 84 -16.49 -23.69 -2.60
CA THR A 84 -17.07 -24.08 -3.89
C THR A 84 -16.51 -25.43 -4.33
N PRO A 85 -17.18 -26.14 -5.25
CA PRO A 85 -16.63 -27.37 -5.80
C PRO A 85 -15.32 -27.19 -6.59
N ASP A 86 -15.00 -25.96 -7.02
CA ASP A 86 -13.77 -25.65 -7.73
C ASP A 86 -12.74 -25.04 -6.77
N PRO A 87 -11.65 -25.75 -6.44
CA PRO A 87 -10.62 -25.26 -5.54
C PRO A 87 -9.89 -24.02 -6.08
N THR A 88 -9.87 -23.80 -7.40
CA THR A 88 -9.25 -22.62 -8.00
C THR A 88 -10.01 -21.36 -7.62
N VAL A 89 -11.35 -21.42 -7.64
CA VAL A 89 -12.20 -20.32 -7.19
C VAL A 89 -11.96 -20.02 -5.72
N ASN A 90 -11.84 -21.06 -4.87
CA ASN A 90 -11.59 -20.90 -3.45
C ASN A 90 -10.25 -20.20 -3.18
N VAL A 91 -9.18 -20.58 -3.88
CA VAL A 91 -7.86 -19.93 -3.75
C VAL A 91 -7.92 -18.46 -4.16
N LEU A 92 -8.60 -18.15 -5.26
CA LEU A 92 -8.73 -16.78 -5.73
C LEU A 92 -9.59 -15.93 -4.78
N ALA A 93 -10.76 -16.40 -4.42
CA ALA A 93 -11.72 -15.63 -3.63
C ALA A 93 -11.30 -15.49 -2.15
N ASN A 94 -10.71 -16.53 -1.56
CA ASN A 94 -10.35 -16.57 -0.14
C ASN A 94 -9.02 -15.87 0.17
N GLY A 95 -8.73 -14.80 -0.54
CA GLY A 95 -7.62 -13.92 -0.18
C GLY A 95 -6.81 -13.38 -1.33
N TRP A 96 -6.52 -14.16 -2.40
CA TRP A 96 -5.62 -13.73 -3.45
C TRP A 96 -6.08 -12.45 -4.17
N LEU A 97 -7.35 -12.35 -4.55
CA LEU A 97 -7.90 -11.17 -5.21
C LEU A 97 -7.87 -9.95 -4.28
N LEU A 98 -8.22 -10.14 -3.02
CA LEU A 98 -8.18 -9.07 -2.03
C LEU A 98 -6.75 -8.60 -1.75
N TYR A 99 -5.81 -9.55 -1.63
CA TYR A 99 -4.39 -9.23 -1.50
C TYR A 99 -3.88 -8.40 -2.66
N GLN A 100 -4.16 -8.79 -3.90
CA GLN A 100 -3.74 -8.03 -5.09
C GLN A 100 -4.31 -6.61 -5.09
N THR A 101 -5.59 -6.46 -4.76
CA THR A 101 -6.24 -5.15 -4.70
C THR A 101 -5.52 -4.24 -3.69
N LEU A 102 -5.27 -4.72 -2.49
CA LEU A 102 -4.58 -3.95 -1.47
C LEU A 102 -3.11 -3.68 -1.82
N ALA A 103 -2.34 -4.74 -2.07
CA ALA A 103 -0.91 -4.64 -2.23
C ALA A 103 -0.50 -3.93 -3.52
N CYS A 104 -1.17 -4.24 -4.65
CA CYS A 104 -0.76 -3.74 -5.95
C CYS A 104 -1.50 -2.46 -6.37
N ARG A 105 -2.81 -2.37 -6.07
CA ARG A 105 -3.63 -1.28 -6.62
C ARG A 105 -3.75 -0.08 -5.68
N LEU A 106 -3.80 -0.31 -4.37
CA LEU A 106 -3.91 0.77 -3.39
C LEU A 106 -2.55 1.19 -2.81
N TRP A 107 -1.75 0.25 -2.34
CA TRP A 107 -0.51 0.59 -1.66
C TRP A 107 0.66 0.82 -2.62
N ALA A 108 0.94 -0.14 -3.51
CA ALA A 108 2.02 0.01 -4.49
C ALA A 108 1.63 0.88 -5.69
N ARG A 109 0.36 0.96 -6.02
CA ARG A 109 -0.18 1.72 -7.17
C ARG A 109 0.56 1.37 -8.46
N SER A 110 0.80 0.10 -8.65
CA SER A 110 1.65 -0.41 -9.70
C SER A 110 1.04 -1.67 -10.29
N GLY A 111 1.15 -1.79 -11.61
CA GLY A 111 0.80 -2.98 -12.35
C GLY A 111 1.78 -3.16 -13.49
N TYR A 112 1.75 -4.31 -14.15
CA TYR A 112 2.64 -4.60 -15.27
C TYR A 112 2.59 -3.53 -16.38
N TYR A 113 1.40 -3.05 -16.70
CA TYR A 113 1.13 -2.04 -17.74
C TYR A 113 1.01 -0.61 -17.19
N GLN A 114 1.11 -0.42 -15.89
CA GLN A 114 0.97 0.88 -15.22
C GLN A 114 1.95 0.97 -14.03
N SER A 115 3.24 1.00 -14.34
CA SER A 115 4.30 1.04 -13.33
C SER A 115 4.57 2.44 -12.75
N GLY A 116 3.92 3.48 -13.26
CA GLY A 116 4.20 4.87 -12.93
C GLY A 116 3.70 5.36 -11.57
N GLY A 117 2.97 4.55 -10.81
CA GLY A 117 2.46 4.91 -9.49
C GLY A 117 1.34 5.97 -9.50
N ALA A 118 0.71 6.22 -10.63
CA ALA A 118 -0.43 7.13 -10.73
C ALA A 118 -1.69 6.52 -10.11
N PHE A 119 -2.54 7.37 -9.52
CA PHE A 119 -3.92 7.03 -9.25
C PHE A 119 -4.79 7.38 -10.46
N GLY A 120 -5.61 6.43 -10.94
CA GLY A 120 -6.69 6.69 -11.87
C GLY A 120 -8.00 6.86 -11.11
N PHE A 121 -8.79 7.86 -11.44
CA PHE A 121 -10.05 8.13 -10.75
C PHE A 121 -10.99 6.92 -10.79
N ARG A 122 -11.29 6.44 -11.98
CA ARG A 122 -12.08 5.24 -12.22
C ARG A 122 -11.44 4.00 -11.63
N ASP A 123 -10.16 3.75 -11.98
CA ASP A 123 -9.49 2.51 -11.64
C ASP A 123 -9.43 2.30 -10.13
N GLN A 124 -9.08 3.35 -9.38
CA GLN A 124 -8.98 3.27 -7.93
C GLN A 124 -10.33 3.10 -7.24
N LEU A 125 -11.39 3.75 -7.74
CA LEU A 125 -12.74 3.57 -7.21
C LEU A 125 -13.25 2.15 -7.48
N GLN A 126 -13.03 1.64 -8.70
CA GLN A 126 -13.42 0.28 -9.07
C GLN A 126 -12.71 -0.76 -8.19
N ASP A 127 -11.41 -0.64 -8.02
CA ASP A 127 -10.60 -1.53 -7.19
C ASP A 127 -11.01 -1.43 -5.72
N ALA A 128 -11.20 -0.21 -5.20
CA ALA A 128 -11.57 0.02 -3.80
C ALA A 128 -12.94 -0.53 -3.42
N MET A 129 -13.89 -0.61 -4.36
CA MET A 129 -15.20 -1.23 -4.10
C MET A 129 -15.10 -2.70 -3.69
N ALA A 130 -14.04 -3.41 -4.10
CA ALA A 130 -13.81 -4.79 -3.67
C ALA A 130 -13.50 -4.90 -2.17
N LEU A 131 -13.11 -3.81 -1.52
CA LEU A 131 -12.76 -3.77 -0.10
C LEU A 131 -13.95 -3.58 0.84
N VAL A 132 -15.15 -3.36 0.32
CA VAL A 132 -16.32 -2.95 1.13
C VAL A 132 -16.63 -3.92 2.28
N HIS A 133 -16.36 -5.21 2.11
CA HIS A 133 -16.63 -6.22 3.13
C HIS A 133 -15.43 -6.55 4.03
N ALA A 134 -14.20 -6.23 3.60
CA ALA A 134 -12.99 -6.55 4.34
C ALA A 134 -12.38 -5.31 5.05
N GLU A 135 -12.27 -4.21 4.32
CA GLU A 135 -11.64 -2.97 4.79
C GLU A 135 -12.46 -1.74 4.36
N PRO A 136 -13.71 -1.59 4.83
CA PRO A 136 -14.59 -0.49 4.40
C PRO A 136 -13.99 0.90 4.69
N ARG A 137 -13.12 1.02 5.70
CA ARG A 137 -12.43 2.29 6.01
C ARG A 137 -11.50 2.73 4.88
N LEU A 138 -10.85 1.79 4.19
CA LEU A 138 -10.00 2.11 3.05
C LEU A 138 -10.84 2.55 1.85
N LEU A 139 -11.98 1.91 1.62
CA LEU A 139 -12.93 2.38 0.60
C LEU A 139 -13.42 3.79 0.92
N ARG A 140 -13.81 4.08 2.17
CA ARG A 140 -14.21 5.43 2.59
C ARG A 140 -13.13 6.48 2.34
N ALA A 141 -11.91 6.16 2.72
CA ALA A 141 -10.77 7.06 2.48
C ALA A 141 -10.55 7.35 0.99
N GLN A 142 -10.71 6.31 0.15
CA GLN A 142 -10.58 6.45 -1.30
C GLN A 142 -11.74 7.26 -1.91
N LEU A 143 -12.97 7.11 -1.41
CA LEU A 143 -14.12 7.94 -1.83
C LEU A 143 -13.86 9.42 -1.57
N LEU A 144 -13.43 9.77 -0.36
CA LEU A 144 -13.12 11.15 0.01
C LEU A 144 -11.94 11.72 -0.79
N LEU A 145 -10.91 10.89 -1.04
CA LEU A 145 -9.79 11.28 -1.88
C LEU A 145 -10.25 11.60 -3.31
N CYS A 146 -11.10 10.76 -3.90
CA CYS A 146 -11.65 10.97 -5.24
C CYS A 146 -12.63 12.16 -5.28
N ALA A 147 -13.47 12.34 -4.26
CA ALA A 147 -14.34 13.52 -4.16
C ALA A 147 -13.54 14.83 -4.20
N GLY A 148 -12.39 14.87 -3.53
CA GLY A 148 -11.45 15.99 -3.61
C GLY A 148 -10.77 16.18 -4.98
N ARG A 149 -10.99 15.29 -5.93
CA ARG A 149 -10.47 15.35 -7.32
C ARG A 149 -11.55 15.62 -8.36
N GLN A 150 -12.78 15.83 -7.93
CA GLN A 150 -13.88 16.25 -8.79
C GLN A 150 -13.96 17.78 -8.86
N PHE A 151 -14.18 18.30 -10.04
CA PHE A 151 -14.39 19.72 -10.28
C PHE A 151 -15.88 20.09 -10.14
N ARG A 152 -16.15 21.40 -9.99
CA ARG A 152 -17.53 21.88 -9.83
C ARG A 152 -18.41 21.60 -11.04
N GLU A 153 -17.82 21.50 -12.22
CA GLU A 153 -18.47 21.17 -13.48
C GLU A 153 -18.85 19.70 -13.59
N GLY A 154 -18.40 18.88 -12.62
CA GLY A 154 -18.70 17.44 -12.52
C GLY A 154 -17.65 16.54 -13.13
N ASP A 155 -16.77 17.05 -13.99
CA ASP A 155 -15.63 16.32 -14.50
C ASP A 155 -14.56 16.14 -13.42
N VAL A 156 -13.55 15.31 -13.71
CA VAL A 156 -12.60 14.87 -12.71
C VAL A 156 -11.15 14.99 -13.18
N GLN A 157 -10.23 14.93 -12.24
CA GLN A 157 -8.86 14.63 -12.53
C GLN A 157 -8.74 13.15 -12.86
N HIS A 158 -8.68 12.79 -14.12
CA HIS A 158 -8.74 11.42 -14.63
C HIS A 158 -7.65 10.53 -14.02
N TRP A 159 -6.44 11.07 -13.88
CA TRP A 159 -5.37 10.45 -13.12
C TRP A 159 -4.43 11.51 -12.50
N TRP A 160 -3.72 11.12 -11.44
CA TRP A 160 -2.73 11.97 -10.78
C TRP A 160 -1.63 11.17 -10.10
N HIS A 161 -0.49 11.82 -9.86
CA HIS A 161 0.64 11.27 -9.13
C HIS A 161 0.71 11.79 -7.69
N PRO A 162 0.47 10.98 -6.66
CA PRO A 162 0.81 11.34 -5.29
C PRO A 162 2.34 11.45 -5.09
N PRO A 163 2.83 12.27 -4.16
CA PRO A 163 2.09 13.25 -3.36
C PRO A 163 1.87 14.58 -4.07
N SER A 164 2.44 14.76 -5.28
CA SER A 164 2.45 16.05 -5.99
C SER A 164 1.05 16.52 -6.43
N GLY A 165 0.12 15.59 -6.61
CA GLY A 165 -1.20 15.85 -7.17
C GLY A 165 -1.20 16.22 -8.68
N ARG A 166 -0.03 16.17 -9.33
CA ARG A 166 0.07 16.41 -10.78
C ARG A 166 -0.69 15.33 -11.54
N GLY A 167 -1.53 15.74 -12.47
CA GLY A 167 -2.34 14.82 -13.26
C GLY A 167 -3.07 15.52 -14.37
N VAL A 168 -4.02 14.85 -15.00
CA VAL A 168 -4.75 15.30 -16.17
C VAL A 168 -6.24 15.38 -15.87
N ARG A 169 -6.83 16.55 -16.14
CA ARG A 169 -8.27 16.78 -16.17
C ARG A 169 -8.81 16.34 -17.54
N THR A 170 -9.86 15.53 -17.57
CA THR A 170 -10.48 15.07 -18.81
C THR A 170 -12.01 15.11 -18.70
N HIS A 171 -12.66 15.05 -19.87
CA HIS A 171 -14.11 14.91 -19.98
C HIS A 171 -14.51 13.48 -20.39
N CYS A 172 -13.91 12.48 -19.73
CA CYS A 172 -14.25 11.09 -19.95
C CYS A 172 -15.65 10.82 -19.38
N SER A 173 -16.57 10.31 -20.19
CA SER A 173 -18.00 10.25 -19.84
C SER A 173 -18.30 9.34 -18.65
N ASP A 174 -17.56 8.26 -18.47
CA ASP A 174 -17.77 7.33 -17.37
C ASP A 174 -17.18 7.82 -16.04
N ASP A 175 -16.16 8.68 -16.07
CA ASP A 175 -15.58 9.28 -14.86
C ASP A 175 -16.61 10.03 -14.02
N TYR A 176 -17.63 10.62 -14.66
CA TYR A 176 -18.73 11.31 -13.95
C TYR A 176 -19.58 10.39 -13.08
N LEU A 177 -19.58 9.10 -13.34
CA LEU A 177 -20.49 8.12 -12.72
C LEU A 177 -19.83 7.29 -11.63
N TRP A 178 -18.51 7.12 -11.69
CA TRP A 178 -17.81 6.19 -10.80
C TRP A 178 -17.86 6.56 -9.33
N LEU A 179 -17.76 7.85 -8.99
CA LEU A 179 -17.83 8.28 -7.60
C LEU A 179 -19.23 8.02 -7.02
N ALA A 180 -20.28 8.34 -7.76
CA ALA A 180 -21.66 8.08 -7.34
C ALA A 180 -21.94 6.58 -7.16
N LEU A 181 -21.48 5.75 -8.09
CA LEU A 181 -21.62 4.30 -8.01
C LEU A 181 -20.90 3.73 -6.78
N ALA A 182 -19.64 4.10 -6.58
CA ALA A 182 -18.84 3.59 -5.47
C ALA A 182 -19.38 4.06 -4.11
N THR A 183 -19.82 5.32 -4.03
CA THR A 183 -20.44 5.87 -2.81
C THR A 183 -21.77 5.17 -2.50
N SER A 184 -22.63 4.96 -3.49
CA SER A 184 -23.86 4.21 -3.33
C SER A 184 -23.60 2.79 -2.79
N ARG A 185 -22.64 2.07 -3.40
CA ARG A 185 -22.24 0.74 -2.95
C ARG A 185 -21.73 0.75 -1.52
N TYR A 186 -20.91 1.73 -1.15
CA TYR A 186 -20.38 1.90 0.20
C TYR A 186 -21.52 2.10 1.21
N VAL A 187 -22.39 3.07 0.98
CA VAL A 187 -23.50 3.39 1.89
C VAL A 187 -24.46 2.21 2.04
N LEU A 188 -24.82 1.54 0.94
CA LEU A 188 -25.72 0.39 0.97
C LEU A 188 -25.09 -0.81 1.73
N SER A 189 -23.79 -0.98 1.68
CA SER A 189 -23.12 -2.11 2.33
C SER A 189 -22.78 -1.83 3.80
N THR A 190 -22.55 -0.57 4.18
CA THR A 190 -22.05 -0.22 5.52
C THR A 190 -23.08 0.50 6.38
N GLY A 191 -24.06 1.15 5.77
CA GLY A 191 -25.00 2.05 6.47
C GLY A 191 -24.38 3.41 6.84
N ASP A 192 -23.11 3.67 6.53
CA ASP A 192 -22.44 4.93 6.84
C ASP A 192 -22.85 6.03 5.85
N THR A 193 -23.85 6.82 6.25
CA THR A 193 -24.29 8.00 5.50
C THR A 193 -23.42 9.21 5.74
N GLY A 194 -22.58 9.23 6.79
CA GLY A 194 -21.67 10.34 7.09
C GLY A 194 -20.53 10.52 6.06
N VAL A 195 -20.44 9.64 5.07
CA VAL A 195 -19.54 9.86 3.91
C VAL A 195 -20.09 10.89 2.94
N LEU A 196 -21.38 11.26 3.06
CA LEU A 196 -22.08 12.23 2.19
C LEU A 196 -21.98 13.68 2.71
N ASP A 197 -21.54 13.86 3.95
CA ASP A 197 -21.35 15.17 4.61
C ASP A 197 -19.94 15.74 4.31
#